data_1c14163fe3b2ae61fc5c379ef6460c8c
#
_entry.id   1c14163fe3b2ae61fc5c379ef6460c8c
#
_cell.length_a   1.000
_cell.length_b   1.000
_cell.length_c   1.000
_cell.angle_alpha   90.00
_cell.angle_beta   90.00
_cell.angle_gamma   90.00
#
_symmetry.space_group_name_H-M   'P 1'
#
loop_
_entity.id
_entity.type
_entity.pdbx_description
1 polymer ?
#
loop_
_entity_poly.entity_id
_entity_poly.type
_entity_poly.pdbx_seq_one_letter_code
_entity_poly.pdbx_strand_id
1 'polypeptide(L)'
;MMELEETGWPTIELGYGLVEVAEGTQGEKHALIFGRNGTGEIGEPTQPDRVATHDKTLAVVTFANVASLDVVVGKLQQLRAKMPPDNA
;
A
#
# COMPACT_ATOMS: atom_id res chain seq x y z
N MET A 1 -20.31 -5.58 -0.63
CA MET A 1 -18.84 -5.72 -0.57
C MET A 1 -18.45 -7.15 -0.85
N MET A 2 -17.36 -7.33 -1.55
CA MET A 2 -16.87 -8.66 -1.90
C MET A 2 -16.26 -9.35 -0.67
N GLU A 3 -16.55 -10.63 -0.49
CA GLU A 3 -15.96 -11.44 0.58
C GLU A 3 -14.98 -12.43 -0.01
N LEU A 4 -13.84 -12.62 0.65
CA LEU A 4 -12.80 -13.57 0.25
C LEU A 4 -12.68 -14.69 1.26
N GLU A 5 -12.28 -15.87 0.78
CA GLU A 5 -11.82 -16.93 1.68
C GLU A 5 -10.58 -16.45 2.42
N GLU A 6 -10.46 -16.81 3.70
CA GLU A 6 -9.42 -16.31 4.57
C GLU A 6 -8.03 -16.86 4.25
N THR A 7 -7.95 -18.00 3.59
CA THR A 7 -6.67 -18.67 3.33
C THR A 7 -6.35 -18.73 1.85
N GLY A 8 -5.06 -18.80 1.54
CA GLY A 8 -4.58 -18.98 0.19
C GLY A 8 -4.33 -17.69 -0.60
N TRP A 9 -4.57 -16.53 -0.01
CA TRP A 9 -4.38 -15.25 -0.68
C TRP A 9 -3.10 -14.56 -0.23
N PRO A 10 -2.28 -14.05 -1.15
CA PRO A 10 -1.19 -13.15 -0.78
C PRO A 10 -1.78 -11.95 -0.05
N THR A 11 -1.27 -11.67 1.14
CA THR A 11 -1.84 -10.63 2.00
C THR A 11 -0.74 -9.71 2.52
N ILE A 12 -1.00 -8.40 2.46
CA ILE A 12 -0.17 -7.39 3.10
C ILE A 12 -1.03 -6.72 4.15
N GLU A 13 -0.63 -6.82 5.41
CA GLU A 13 -1.39 -6.23 6.51
C GLU A 13 -0.72 -4.95 6.97
N LEU A 14 -1.49 -3.86 6.98
CA LEU A 14 -1.04 -2.54 7.38
C LEU A 14 -1.58 -2.21 8.76
N GLY A 15 -0.90 -1.34 9.49
CA GLY A 15 -1.36 -0.86 10.79
C GLY A 15 -0.45 -1.20 11.95
N TYR A 16 0.64 -1.92 11.71
CA TYR A 16 1.59 -2.34 12.76
C TYR A 16 2.96 -1.66 12.63
N GLY A 17 3.13 -0.77 11.66
CA GLY A 17 4.39 -0.09 11.42
C GLY A 17 5.48 -0.95 10.78
N LEU A 18 5.15 -2.16 10.33
CA LEU A 18 6.10 -3.11 9.75
C LEU A 18 6.17 -3.06 8.22
N VAL A 19 5.21 -2.39 7.60
CA VAL A 19 5.12 -2.22 6.15
C VAL A 19 5.12 -0.73 5.84
N GLU A 20 6.02 -0.29 4.99
CA GLU A 20 5.95 1.05 4.43
C GLU A 20 5.22 1.04 3.10
N VAL A 21 4.52 2.13 2.83
CA VAL A 21 3.83 2.35 1.56
C VAL A 21 4.46 3.58 0.92
N ALA A 22 4.99 3.41 -0.27
CA ALA A 22 5.70 4.48 -0.97
C ALA A 22 5.16 4.68 -2.37
N GLU A 23 5.19 5.92 -2.85
CA GLU A 23 5.02 6.19 -4.26
C GLU A 23 6.37 6.10 -4.96
N GLY A 24 6.36 5.63 -6.19
CA GLY A 24 7.59 5.48 -6.94
C GLY A 24 7.36 5.13 -8.40
N THR A 25 8.37 4.54 -9.00
CA THR A 25 8.32 4.12 -10.41
C THR A 25 8.88 2.73 -10.57
N GLN A 26 8.33 2.01 -11.53
CA GLN A 26 8.89 0.76 -12.02
C GLN A 26 9.04 0.89 -13.54
N GLY A 27 10.28 1.09 -14.01
CA GLY A 27 10.50 1.47 -15.40
C GLY A 27 9.86 2.82 -15.69
N GLU A 28 8.98 2.88 -16.68
CA GLU A 28 8.24 4.09 -17.04
C GLU A 28 6.88 4.20 -16.37
N LYS A 29 6.50 3.24 -15.55
CA LYS A 29 5.19 3.20 -14.92
C LYS A 29 5.25 3.78 -13.51
N HIS A 30 4.23 4.54 -13.16
CA HIS A 30 4.04 5.00 -11.78
C HIS A 30 3.54 3.85 -10.93
N ALA A 31 4.02 3.77 -9.70
CA ALA A 31 3.79 2.62 -8.85
C ALA A 31 3.51 2.99 -7.41
N LEU A 32 2.74 2.14 -6.74
CA LEU A 32 2.62 2.10 -5.30
C LEU A 32 3.43 0.90 -4.82
N ILE A 33 4.37 1.14 -3.90
CA ILE A 33 5.34 0.14 -3.47
C ILE A 33 5.10 -0.17 -2.00
N PHE A 34 4.95 -1.46 -1.70
CA PHE A 34 4.84 -1.96 -0.33
C PHE A 34 6.15 -2.63 0.05
N GLY A 35 6.80 -2.11 1.06
CA GLY A 35 8.10 -2.60 1.50
C GLY A 35 8.13 -2.89 2.99
N ARG A 36 9.19 -3.57 3.42
CA ARG A 36 9.43 -3.81 4.84
C ARG A 36 9.97 -2.55 5.49
N ASN A 37 9.33 -2.16 6.57
CA ASN A 37 9.73 -0.99 7.36
C ASN A 37 10.43 -1.46 8.63
N GLY A 38 11.67 -1.08 8.81
CA GLY A 38 12.44 -1.47 9.98
C GLY A 38 12.20 -0.65 11.23
N THR A 39 11.48 0.48 11.14
CA THR A 39 11.30 1.39 12.28
C THR A 39 10.16 0.98 13.19
N GLY A 40 9.14 0.34 12.65
CA GLY A 40 7.93 -0.01 13.41
C GLY A 40 7.03 1.17 13.74
N GLU A 41 7.27 2.34 13.18
CA GLU A 41 6.45 3.53 13.42
C GLU A 41 5.36 3.68 12.36
N ILE A 42 4.12 3.78 12.82
CA ILE A 42 2.95 3.92 11.96
C ILE A 42 2.85 5.37 11.47
N GLY A 43 2.65 5.54 10.17
CA GLY A 43 2.46 6.86 9.57
C GLY A 43 3.75 7.64 9.34
N GLU A 44 4.91 7.03 9.53
CA GLU A 44 6.18 7.68 9.25
C GLU A 44 6.35 7.94 7.75
N PRO A 45 6.78 9.15 7.36
CA PRO A 45 7.00 9.46 5.95
C PRO A 45 8.10 8.59 5.33
N THR A 46 7.87 8.14 4.11
CA THR A 46 8.87 7.42 3.35
C THR A 46 9.92 8.38 2.80
N GLN A 47 11.19 8.00 2.84
CA GLN A 47 12.26 8.78 2.25
C GLN A 47 12.15 8.82 0.73
N PRO A 48 12.06 10.00 0.10
CA PRO A 48 11.71 10.11 -1.31
C PRO A 48 12.79 9.62 -2.29
N ASP A 49 14.06 9.68 -1.90
CA ASP A 49 15.18 9.39 -2.80
C ASP A 49 15.72 7.95 -2.65
N ARG A 50 14.99 7.11 -1.95
CA ARG A 50 15.44 5.74 -1.71
C ARG A 50 15.10 4.83 -2.88
N VAL A 51 16.04 3.97 -3.25
CA VAL A 51 15.79 2.89 -4.21
C VAL A 51 15.22 1.68 -3.47
N ALA A 52 14.08 1.19 -3.93
CA ALA A 52 13.47 -0.01 -3.36
C ALA A 52 14.27 -1.24 -3.80
N THR A 53 14.75 -2.03 -2.84
CA THR A 53 15.51 -3.23 -3.12
C THR A 53 14.60 -4.46 -3.15
N HIS A 54 14.99 -5.46 -3.93
CA HIS A 54 14.18 -6.67 -4.13
C HIS A 54 13.93 -7.43 -2.83
N ASP A 55 14.90 -7.50 -1.94
CA ASP A 55 14.79 -8.21 -0.67
C ASP A 55 13.88 -7.50 0.35
N LYS A 56 13.63 -6.20 0.18
CA LYS A 56 12.80 -5.41 1.08
C LYS A 56 11.44 -5.04 0.48
N THR A 57 11.20 -5.38 -0.77
CA THR A 57 9.94 -5.07 -1.43
C THR A 57 9.01 -6.28 -1.34
N LEU A 58 7.81 -6.04 -0.78
CA LEU A 58 6.79 -7.07 -0.64
C LEU A 58 5.91 -7.18 -1.89
N ALA A 59 5.51 -6.04 -2.43
CA ALA A 59 4.66 -5.99 -3.61
C ALA A 59 4.74 -4.62 -4.27
N VAL A 60 4.40 -4.59 -5.55
CA VAL A 60 4.33 -3.36 -6.34
C VAL A 60 3.02 -3.37 -7.12
N VAL A 61 2.29 -2.25 -7.07
CA VAL A 61 1.09 -2.05 -7.88
C VAL A 61 1.38 -0.92 -8.85
N THR A 62 1.27 -1.17 -10.15
CA THR A 62 1.50 -0.16 -11.17
C THR A 62 0.19 0.34 -11.75
N PHE A 63 0.18 1.60 -12.18
CA PHE A 63 -1.00 2.24 -12.76
C PHE A 63 -0.67 2.70 -14.19
N ALA A 64 -1.43 2.20 -15.14
CA ALA A 64 -1.24 2.56 -16.55
C ALA A 64 -1.75 3.97 -16.88
N ASN A 65 -2.69 4.48 -16.09
CA ASN A 65 -3.29 5.80 -16.31
C ASN A 65 -3.93 6.33 -15.03
N VAL A 66 -4.29 7.61 -15.05
CA VAL A 66 -4.92 8.26 -13.91
C VAL A 66 -6.30 7.66 -13.60
N ALA A 67 -7.05 7.26 -14.60
CA ALA A 67 -8.38 6.68 -14.40
C ALA A 67 -8.31 5.39 -13.56
N SER A 68 -7.31 4.54 -13.79
CA SER A 68 -7.14 3.32 -12.98
C SER A 68 -6.74 3.64 -11.54
N LEU A 69 -5.93 4.65 -11.34
CA LEU A 69 -5.58 5.12 -9.99
C LEU A 69 -6.82 5.67 -9.27
N ASP A 70 -7.65 6.46 -9.96
CA ASP A 70 -8.85 7.05 -9.37
C ASP A 70 -9.84 5.98 -8.90
N VAL A 71 -9.94 4.86 -9.60
CA VAL A 71 -10.76 3.72 -9.15
C VAL A 71 -10.28 3.21 -7.79
N VAL A 72 -8.97 3.03 -7.63
CA VAL A 72 -8.39 2.55 -6.38
C VAL A 72 -8.60 3.58 -5.26
N VAL A 73 -8.36 4.86 -5.54
CA VAL A 73 -8.59 5.93 -4.56
C VAL A 73 -10.04 5.94 -4.10
N GLY A 74 -10.99 5.82 -5.02
CA GLY A 74 -12.41 5.77 -4.68
C GLY A 74 -12.76 4.57 -3.78
N LYS A 75 -12.20 3.40 -4.09
CA LYS A 75 -12.42 2.20 -3.26
C LYS A 75 -11.81 2.33 -1.88
N LEU A 76 -10.64 2.93 -1.78
CA LEU A 76 -10.00 3.19 -0.48
C LEU A 76 -10.85 4.15 0.36
N GLN A 77 -11.42 5.19 -0.24
CA GLN A 77 -12.31 6.11 0.47
C GLN A 77 -13.57 5.42 0.96
N GLN A 78 -14.17 4.54 0.15
CA GLN A 78 -15.33 3.74 0.56
C GLN A 78 -15.00 2.80 1.71
N LEU A 79 -13.85 2.15 1.65
CA LEU A 79 -13.37 1.26 2.72
C LEU A 79 -13.17 2.03 4.03
N ARG A 80 -12.52 3.19 3.95
CA ARG A 80 -12.30 4.05 5.12
C ARG A 80 -13.61 4.44 5.78
N ALA A 81 -14.63 4.74 4.99
CA ALA A 81 -15.95 5.13 5.52
C ALA A 81 -16.63 4.00 6.30
N LYS A 82 -16.28 2.74 6.01
CA LYS A 82 -16.85 1.57 6.70
C LYS A 82 -16.06 1.14 7.93
N MET A 83 -14.84 1.64 8.09
CA MET A 83 -13.98 1.27 9.20
C MET A 83 -14.29 2.14 10.43
N PRO A 84 -14.21 1.58 11.64
CA PRO A 84 -14.35 2.39 12.84
C PRO A 84 -13.16 3.34 12.99
N PRO A 85 -13.36 4.52 13.65
CA PRO A 85 -12.25 5.44 13.92
C PRO A 85 -11.19 4.81 14.82
N ASP A 86 -9.91 5.16 14.59
CA ASP A 86 -8.80 4.61 15.36
C ASP A 86 -8.84 4.98 16.85
N ASN A 87 -9.48 6.10 17.17
CA ASN A 87 -9.55 6.65 18.52
C ASN A 87 -10.94 6.51 19.14
N ALA A 88 -11.68 5.54 18.68
CA ALA A 88 -13.04 5.32 19.21
C ALA A 88 -13.02 4.76 20.60
#